data_60d929a39afdc43c7564cc18386684da
#
_entry.id   60d929a39afdc43c7564cc18386684da
#
_cell.length_a   1.000
_cell.length_b   1.000
_cell.length_c   1.000
_cell.angle_alpha   90.00
_cell.angle_beta   90.00
_cell.angle_gamma   90.00
#
_symmetry.space_group_name_H-M   'P 1'
#
loop_
_entity.id
_entity.type
_entity.pdbx_description
1 polymer ?
#
loop_
_entity_poly.entity_id
_entity_poly.type
_entity_poly.pdbx_seq_one_letter_code
_entity_poly.pdbx_strand_id
1 'polypeptide(L)'
;MFGLHRPRARFRALAAAACTTALGATLLGVAGTASAGTPPTTTRAAAPAATTTAAGGKVVGYFTNWGVYGRNYHVRNIETSGSADKLTHINYAFGNVTGGKCAIGDSYADYEKAYTADQSVDGVADTWDQDLRGNFNQLRKLKKLHPDLKVIWSFGGWTWSGGFGEAAKNPAAFAESCYNLVEDPRWADVFDGIDIDWEYPNACGLTCDTSGPAALKGLTSALRSKFGGNSLVTAAITADGSDGGKIDAADYAGAAQSLDWYNVMTYDFFGAWDAKGPTAPHSPLTSYAGIPKEGFSSEAAIAKLKAQGVPASKMLLGIGFYGRGWTGVTQDAPGGTATGAAPGTYEAG
;
A
#
# COMPACT_ATOMS: atom_id res chain seq x y z
N MET A 1 53.42 1.55 6.02
CA MET A 1 53.99 0.54 5.12
C MET A 1 53.17 -0.72 5.25
N PHE A 2 52.26 -0.97 4.34
CA PHE A 2 51.82 -2.28 3.86
C PHE A 2 50.75 -2.02 2.81
N GLY A 3 51.10 -2.30 1.56
CA GLY A 3 50.24 -2.09 0.42
C GLY A 3 49.26 -3.25 0.25
N LEU A 4 48.05 -2.96 -0.12
CA LEU A 4 47.05 -3.93 -0.53
C LEU A 4 46.76 -3.80 -2.03
N HIS A 5 47.14 -4.85 -2.76
CA HIS A 5 46.88 -5.05 -4.18
C HIS A 5 45.37 -5.27 -4.43
N ARG A 6 44.82 -4.55 -5.41
CA ARG A 6 43.50 -4.85 -6.01
C ARG A 6 43.70 -5.63 -7.31
N PRO A 7 42.97 -6.72 -7.59
CA PRO A 7 42.96 -7.33 -8.91
C PRO A 7 41.94 -6.65 -9.81
N ARG A 8 42.37 -6.32 -11.03
CA ARG A 8 41.53 -5.83 -12.14
C ARG A 8 40.85 -7.03 -12.81
N ALA A 9 39.52 -7.04 -12.86
CA ALA A 9 38.75 -7.96 -13.68
C ALA A 9 38.68 -7.43 -15.14
N ARG A 10 39.08 -8.29 -16.09
CA ARG A 10 38.99 -8.02 -17.52
C ARG A 10 37.65 -8.51 -18.06
N PHE A 11 36.84 -7.61 -18.62
CA PHE A 11 35.68 -7.97 -19.42
C PHE A 11 36.12 -8.45 -20.79
N ARG A 12 35.69 -9.64 -21.20
CA ARG A 12 35.77 -10.14 -22.58
C ARG A 12 34.38 -9.94 -23.23
N ALA A 13 34.34 -9.17 -24.31
CA ALA A 13 33.21 -9.05 -25.19
C ALA A 13 33.15 -10.28 -26.12
N LEU A 14 32.01 -10.93 -26.24
CA LEU A 14 31.71 -11.90 -27.27
C LEU A 14 30.72 -11.27 -28.25
N ALA A 15 31.15 -11.16 -29.50
CA ALA A 15 30.32 -10.81 -30.64
C ALA A 15 29.60 -12.10 -31.13
N ALA A 16 28.28 -12.04 -31.36
CA ALA A 16 27.55 -13.06 -32.05
C ALA A 16 27.06 -12.56 -33.40
N ALA A 17 27.39 -13.31 -34.42
CA ALA A 17 27.09 -13.02 -35.81
C ALA A 17 25.67 -13.49 -36.18
N ALA A 18 25.00 -12.69 -37.02
CA ALA A 18 23.72 -13.02 -37.64
C ALA A 18 23.92 -13.96 -38.82
N CYS A 19 23.06 -14.99 -38.93
CA CYS A 19 22.87 -15.76 -40.17
C CYS A 19 21.42 -15.66 -40.61
N THR A 20 21.21 -15.04 -41.75
CA THR A 20 19.97 -15.01 -42.51
C THR A 20 19.94 -16.21 -43.49
N THR A 21 18.82 -16.97 -43.49
CA THR A 21 18.50 -17.83 -44.63
C THR A 21 17.03 -17.65 -45.01
N ALA A 22 16.84 -17.17 -46.23
CA ALA A 22 15.55 -17.12 -46.90
C ALA A 22 15.31 -18.45 -47.64
N LEU A 23 14.10 -18.98 -47.53
CA LEU A 23 13.58 -19.99 -48.47
C LEU A 23 12.17 -19.60 -48.90
N GLY A 24 12.05 -19.34 -50.20
CA GLY A 24 10.79 -19.12 -50.86
C GLY A 24 10.10 -20.46 -51.24
N ALA A 25 8.79 -20.45 -51.20
CA ALA A 25 7.96 -21.45 -51.85
C ALA A 25 6.76 -20.75 -52.48
N THR A 26 6.74 -20.74 -53.79
CA THR A 26 5.62 -20.37 -54.65
C THR A 26 4.63 -21.50 -54.74
N LEU A 27 3.32 -21.24 -54.52
CA LEU A 27 2.23 -22.11 -54.89
C LEU A 27 1.17 -21.26 -55.62
N LEU A 28 0.98 -21.62 -56.91
CA LEU A 28 -0.11 -21.15 -57.74
C LEU A 28 -1.42 -21.86 -57.30
N GLY A 29 -2.48 -21.12 -57.11
CA GLY A 29 -3.83 -21.65 -56.84
C GLY A 29 -4.90 -20.73 -57.44
N VAL A 30 -5.61 -21.33 -58.31
CA VAL A 30 -6.78 -21.03 -59.15
C VAL A 30 -7.75 -19.98 -58.59
N ALA A 31 -8.10 -18.98 -59.45
CA ALA A 31 -9.13 -17.99 -59.24
C ALA A 31 -10.55 -18.61 -59.33
N GLY A 32 -11.30 -18.53 -58.24
CA GLY A 32 -12.73 -18.73 -58.21
C GLY A 32 -13.41 -17.39 -57.88
N THR A 33 -14.20 -16.87 -58.81
CA THR A 33 -15.00 -15.64 -58.61
C THR A 33 -16.24 -15.98 -57.78
N ALA A 34 -16.25 -15.57 -56.50
CA ALA A 34 -17.46 -15.54 -55.70
C ALA A 34 -17.82 -14.08 -55.41
N SER A 35 -19.01 -13.69 -55.88
CA SER A 35 -19.62 -12.36 -55.56
C SER A 35 -19.82 -12.25 -54.06
N ALA A 36 -19.06 -11.39 -53.41
CA ALA A 36 -19.25 -11.04 -52.00
C ALA A 36 -20.38 -9.99 -51.89
N GLY A 37 -21.50 -10.44 -51.38
CA GLY A 37 -22.51 -9.51 -50.87
C GLY A 37 -21.99 -8.79 -49.61
N THR A 38 -22.06 -7.48 -49.59
CA THR A 38 -21.71 -6.62 -48.48
C THR A 38 -22.58 -6.94 -47.24
N PRO A 39 -22.06 -7.33 -46.10
CA PRO A 39 -22.89 -7.42 -44.91
C PRO A 39 -23.29 -6.01 -44.42
N PRO A 40 -24.50 -5.85 -43.86
CA PRO A 40 -24.96 -4.59 -43.36
C PRO A 40 -24.07 -4.19 -42.16
N THR A 41 -23.50 -3.00 -42.25
CA THR A 41 -22.76 -2.36 -41.15
C THR A 41 -23.75 -1.99 -40.06
N THR A 42 -23.97 -2.85 -39.08
CA THR A 42 -24.62 -2.46 -37.85
C THR A 42 -23.64 -1.58 -37.05
N THR A 43 -23.79 -0.28 -37.16
CA THR A 43 -23.22 0.66 -36.23
C THR A 43 -23.78 0.37 -34.84
N ARG A 44 -23.05 -0.42 -34.05
CA ARG A 44 -23.32 -0.57 -32.63
C ARG A 44 -23.05 0.80 -32.01
N ALA A 45 -24.09 1.54 -31.70
CA ALA A 45 -23.99 2.75 -30.89
C ALA A 45 -23.25 2.37 -29.59
N ALA A 46 -22.14 3.03 -29.35
CA ALA A 46 -21.47 2.92 -28.07
C ALA A 46 -22.47 3.40 -27.01
N ALA A 47 -22.87 2.50 -26.12
CA ALA A 47 -23.62 2.89 -24.95
C ALA A 47 -22.81 3.95 -24.21
N PRO A 48 -23.41 5.05 -23.74
CA PRO A 48 -22.70 6.00 -22.92
C PRO A 48 -22.12 5.23 -21.73
N ALA A 49 -20.82 5.42 -21.48
CA ALA A 49 -20.20 4.91 -20.29
C ALA A 49 -21.04 5.41 -19.12
N ALA A 50 -21.71 4.49 -18.44
CA ALA A 50 -22.41 4.83 -17.22
C ALA A 50 -21.33 5.34 -16.25
N THR A 51 -21.33 6.63 -16.01
CA THR A 51 -20.71 7.23 -14.84
C THR A 51 -21.47 6.66 -13.64
N THR A 52 -21.05 5.48 -13.18
CA THR A 52 -21.43 5.01 -11.87
C THR A 52 -20.72 5.94 -10.89
N THR A 53 -21.39 7.01 -10.48
CA THR A 53 -21.14 7.60 -9.19
C THR A 53 -21.27 6.45 -8.20
N ALA A 54 -20.14 5.96 -7.71
CA ALA A 54 -20.12 4.94 -6.68
C ALA A 54 -20.92 5.51 -5.50
N ALA A 55 -22.07 4.91 -5.21
CA ALA A 55 -22.88 5.32 -4.09
C ALA A 55 -22.06 5.15 -2.81
N GLY A 56 -21.39 6.23 -2.36
CA GLY A 56 -20.90 6.38 -0.99
C GLY A 56 -19.76 5.50 -0.50
N GLY A 57 -19.17 4.64 -1.33
CA GLY A 57 -18.03 3.78 -0.91
C GLY A 57 -16.69 4.51 -0.94
N LYS A 58 -15.80 4.19 0.03
CA LYS A 58 -14.41 4.68 0.02
C LYS A 58 -13.53 3.70 -0.75
N VAL A 59 -12.67 4.24 -1.61
CA VAL A 59 -11.59 3.51 -2.28
C VAL A 59 -10.29 4.19 -1.88
N VAL A 60 -9.53 3.53 -1.00
CA VAL A 60 -8.28 4.06 -0.44
C VAL A 60 -7.11 3.33 -1.08
N GLY A 61 -6.16 4.05 -1.67
CA GLY A 61 -4.91 3.50 -2.18
C GLY A 61 -3.74 3.93 -1.32
N TYR A 62 -2.78 3.02 -1.08
CA TYR A 62 -1.51 3.38 -0.46
C TYR A 62 -0.49 3.79 -1.52
N PHE A 63 0.16 4.92 -1.31
CA PHE A 63 1.33 5.36 -2.08
C PHE A 63 2.55 5.33 -1.19
N THR A 64 3.54 4.51 -1.56
CA THR A 64 4.79 4.38 -0.80
C THR A 64 5.82 5.40 -1.27
N ASN A 65 6.36 6.23 -0.34
CA ASN A 65 7.31 7.29 -0.67
C ASN A 65 8.61 6.75 -1.30
N TRP A 66 9.06 5.57 -0.89
CA TRP A 66 10.25 4.90 -1.46
C TRP A 66 10.03 4.32 -2.86
N GLY A 67 8.80 4.33 -3.38
CA GLY A 67 8.50 3.91 -4.75
C GLY A 67 9.27 4.70 -5.81
N VAL A 68 9.70 5.91 -5.49
CA VAL A 68 10.48 6.80 -6.38
C VAL A 68 11.91 6.30 -6.66
N TYR A 69 12.42 5.36 -5.87
CA TYR A 69 13.76 4.77 -6.03
C TYR A 69 13.77 3.60 -7.01
N GLY A 70 14.04 2.39 -6.53
CA GLY A 70 14.22 1.20 -7.38
C GLY A 70 13.00 0.83 -8.23
N ARG A 71 11.79 1.20 -7.82
CA ARG A 71 10.56 0.96 -8.60
C ARG A 71 10.28 2.04 -9.64
N ASN A 72 10.90 3.21 -9.51
CA ASN A 72 10.65 4.38 -10.36
C ASN A 72 9.16 4.70 -10.51
N TYR A 73 8.40 4.50 -9.42
CA TYR A 73 6.97 4.77 -9.34
C TYR A 73 6.73 6.11 -8.66
N HIS A 74 6.18 7.05 -9.41
CA HIS A 74 5.96 8.44 -9.01
C HIS A 74 4.47 8.72 -8.82
N VAL A 75 4.12 9.80 -8.11
CA VAL A 75 2.72 10.25 -7.98
C VAL A 75 2.05 10.44 -9.35
N ARG A 76 2.81 10.87 -10.37
CA ARG A 76 2.35 10.93 -11.77
C ARG A 76 1.75 9.60 -12.26
N ASN A 77 2.28 8.45 -11.80
CA ASN A 77 1.77 7.15 -12.25
C ASN A 77 0.33 6.90 -11.79
N ILE A 78 -0.12 7.49 -10.68
CA ILE A 78 -1.51 7.44 -10.21
C ILE A 78 -2.41 8.15 -11.24
N GLU A 79 -1.96 9.30 -11.77
CA GLU A 79 -2.66 10.05 -12.82
C GLU A 79 -2.69 9.29 -14.14
N THR A 80 -1.51 8.93 -14.65
CA THR A 80 -1.38 8.35 -15.99
C THR A 80 -1.97 6.95 -16.12
N SER A 81 -2.15 6.22 -15.02
CA SER A 81 -2.86 4.93 -15.01
C SER A 81 -4.39 5.08 -14.96
N GLY A 82 -4.90 6.29 -14.73
CA GLY A 82 -6.34 6.53 -14.47
C GLY A 82 -6.79 6.08 -13.08
N SER A 83 -5.84 5.75 -12.18
CA SER A 83 -6.18 5.36 -10.80
C SER A 83 -6.75 6.54 -10.00
N ALA A 84 -6.30 7.77 -10.29
CA ALA A 84 -6.80 8.97 -9.63
C ALA A 84 -8.33 9.14 -9.75
N ASP A 85 -8.93 8.77 -10.90
CA ASP A 85 -10.37 8.81 -11.13
C ASP A 85 -11.17 7.76 -10.34
N LYS A 86 -10.49 6.76 -9.77
CA LYS A 86 -11.11 5.65 -9.04
C LYS A 86 -10.93 5.76 -7.54
N LEU A 87 -9.87 6.46 -7.11
CA LEU A 87 -9.55 6.65 -5.71
C LEU A 87 -10.42 7.78 -5.10
N THR A 88 -10.87 7.56 -3.89
CA THR A 88 -11.41 8.63 -3.04
C THR A 88 -10.37 9.19 -2.09
N HIS A 89 -9.40 8.35 -1.70
CA HIS A 89 -8.34 8.70 -0.75
C HIS A 89 -7.02 8.07 -1.15
N ILE A 90 -5.93 8.73 -0.80
CA ILE A 90 -4.57 8.20 -0.84
C ILE A 90 -4.01 8.23 0.58
N ASN A 91 -3.57 7.09 1.10
CA ASN A 91 -2.70 7.02 2.26
C ASN A 91 -1.24 7.14 1.78
N TYR A 92 -0.60 8.24 2.14
CA TYR A 92 0.82 8.47 1.87
C TYR A 92 1.67 7.78 2.92
N ALA A 93 2.43 6.77 2.54
CA ALA A 93 3.19 5.89 3.42
C ALA A 93 4.70 6.08 3.20
N PHE A 94 5.50 6.34 4.22
CA PHE A 94 5.13 6.55 5.61
C PHE A 94 5.88 7.73 6.23
N GLY A 95 5.26 8.37 7.21
CA GLY A 95 5.97 9.10 8.23
C GLY A 95 6.47 8.15 9.32
N ASN A 96 7.51 8.54 10.04
CA ASN A 96 8.10 7.74 11.12
C ASN A 96 7.50 8.11 12.49
N VAL A 97 7.57 7.17 13.43
CA VAL A 97 7.30 7.43 14.85
C VAL A 97 8.56 7.11 15.65
N THR A 98 9.20 8.13 16.18
CA THR A 98 10.45 7.99 16.93
C THR A 98 10.46 8.88 18.17
N GLY A 99 10.94 8.34 19.30
CA GLY A 99 10.92 9.05 20.59
C GLY A 99 9.53 9.50 21.01
N GLY A 100 8.50 8.73 20.69
CA GLY A 100 7.11 9.04 21.01
C GLY A 100 6.51 10.22 20.24
N LYS A 101 7.04 10.55 19.04
CA LYS A 101 6.63 11.67 18.20
C LYS A 101 6.52 11.28 16.74
N CYS A 102 5.64 11.93 16.00
CA CYS A 102 5.65 11.90 14.54
C CYS A 102 6.91 12.61 14.00
N ALA A 103 7.52 12.02 12.99
CA ALA A 103 8.73 12.52 12.35
C ALA A 103 8.71 12.26 10.83
N ILE A 104 9.48 13.04 10.08
CA ILE A 104 9.77 12.76 8.68
C ILE A 104 10.49 11.41 8.59
N GLY A 105 10.06 10.58 7.64
CA GLY A 105 10.71 9.30 7.36
C GLY A 105 11.83 9.43 6.33
N ASP A 106 11.54 10.11 5.22
CA ASP A 106 12.46 10.29 4.09
C ASP A 106 12.30 11.70 3.50
N SER A 107 13.08 12.66 4.02
CA SER A 107 12.98 14.05 3.61
C SER A 107 13.21 14.26 2.11
N TYR A 108 14.11 13.46 1.52
CA TYR A 108 14.42 13.56 0.10
C TYR A 108 13.23 13.19 -0.77
N ALA A 109 12.62 12.02 -0.54
CA ALA A 109 11.43 11.60 -1.29
C ALA A 109 10.23 12.50 -0.98
N ASP A 110 10.06 12.88 0.28
CA ASP A 110 8.89 13.60 0.77
C ASP A 110 8.81 15.03 0.20
N TYR A 111 9.89 15.84 0.32
CA TYR A 111 9.81 17.27 -0.05
C TYR A 111 11.08 17.89 -0.66
N GLU A 112 12.18 17.13 -0.85
CA GLU A 112 13.42 17.72 -1.40
C GLU A 112 13.67 17.35 -2.86
N LYS A 113 13.28 16.14 -3.30
CA LYS A 113 13.52 15.65 -4.65
C LYS A 113 12.90 16.57 -5.70
N ALA A 114 13.75 17.13 -6.60
CA ALA A 114 13.28 17.85 -7.78
C ALA A 114 12.80 16.84 -8.85
N TYR A 115 11.57 17.00 -9.30
CA TYR A 115 10.97 16.18 -10.34
C TYR A 115 11.22 16.76 -11.73
N THR A 116 11.59 15.90 -12.68
CA THR A 116 11.65 16.26 -14.11
C THR A 116 10.23 16.33 -14.69
N ALA A 117 10.09 16.95 -15.85
CA ALA A 117 8.77 17.13 -16.49
C ALA A 117 8.07 15.80 -16.77
N ASP A 118 8.81 14.78 -17.17
CA ASP A 118 8.30 13.42 -17.44
C ASP A 118 7.92 12.64 -16.18
N GLN A 119 8.40 13.05 -15.01
CA GLN A 119 8.06 12.47 -13.71
C GLN A 119 6.98 13.28 -12.96
N SER A 120 6.71 14.52 -13.39
CA SER A 120 5.77 15.44 -12.73
C SER A 120 4.33 15.17 -13.17
N VAL A 121 3.39 15.30 -12.24
CA VAL A 121 1.94 15.09 -12.46
C VAL A 121 1.41 15.97 -13.57
N ASP A 122 1.80 17.24 -13.59
CA ASP A 122 1.34 18.25 -14.58
C ASP A 122 2.27 18.41 -15.79
N GLY A 123 3.32 17.57 -15.89
CA GLY A 123 4.31 17.67 -16.97
C GLY A 123 5.26 18.87 -16.86
N VAL A 124 5.27 19.58 -15.74
CA VAL A 124 6.17 20.73 -15.49
C VAL A 124 7.25 20.32 -14.49
N ALA A 125 8.52 20.50 -14.88
CA ALA A 125 9.66 20.20 -14.02
C ALA A 125 9.70 21.12 -12.80
N ASP A 126 10.18 20.60 -11.68
CA ASP A 126 10.43 21.40 -10.49
C ASP A 126 11.64 22.32 -10.69
N THR A 127 11.62 23.51 -10.10
CA THR A 127 12.75 24.43 -10.03
C THR A 127 13.43 24.38 -8.66
N TRP A 128 14.67 24.86 -8.57
CA TRP A 128 15.42 24.82 -7.32
C TRP A 128 14.93 25.81 -6.28
N ASP A 129 14.30 26.87 -6.72
CA ASP A 129 13.83 28.01 -5.91
C ASP A 129 12.35 27.93 -5.55
N GLN A 130 11.63 26.87 -5.95
CA GLN A 130 10.24 26.68 -5.53
C GLN A 130 10.15 26.24 -4.06
N ASP A 131 9.10 26.67 -3.39
CA ASP A 131 8.90 26.48 -1.95
C ASP A 131 8.75 25.01 -1.54
N LEU A 132 8.15 24.17 -2.37
CA LEU A 132 7.93 22.76 -2.10
C LEU A 132 8.27 21.90 -3.32
N ARG A 133 8.96 20.79 -3.07
CA ARG A 133 9.30 19.75 -4.05
C ARG A 133 8.86 18.39 -3.54
N GLY A 134 9.46 17.32 -4.06
CA GLY A 134 9.22 15.95 -3.63
C GLY A 134 7.80 15.46 -3.92
N ASN A 135 7.48 14.33 -3.30
CA ASN A 135 6.15 13.72 -3.40
C ASN A 135 5.03 14.66 -2.92
N PHE A 136 5.31 15.50 -1.91
CA PHE A 136 4.29 16.42 -1.37
C PHE A 136 3.86 17.44 -2.43
N ASN A 137 4.80 18.01 -3.19
CA ASN A 137 4.44 18.89 -4.29
C ASN A 137 3.69 18.15 -5.39
N GLN A 138 4.07 16.91 -5.70
CA GLN A 138 3.38 16.11 -6.70
C GLN A 138 1.94 15.74 -6.25
N LEU A 139 1.72 15.46 -4.97
CA LEU A 139 0.39 15.25 -4.40
C LEU A 139 -0.44 16.55 -4.43
N ARG A 140 0.17 17.70 -4.14
CA ARG A 140 -0.46 19.02 -4.31
C ARG A 140 -0.93 19.24 -5.76
N LYS A 141 -0.09 18.89 -6.75
CA LYS A 141 -0.45 18.96 -8.17
C LYS A 141 -1.59 18.00 -8.50
N LEU A 142 -1.56 16.77 -7.97
CA LEU A 142 -2.61 15.77 -8.18
C LEU A 142 -3.95 16.24 -7.60
N LYS A 143 -3.97 16.78 -6.39
CA LYS A 143 -5.20 17.35 -5.78
C LYS A 143 -5.78 18.53 -6.59
N LYS A 144 -4.97 19.31 -7.30
CA LYS A 144 -5.46 20.36 -8.19
C LYS A 144 -6.20 19.80 -9.41
N LEU A 145 -5.78 18.64 -9.92
CA LEU A 145 -6.46 17.94 -11.00
C LEU A 145 -7.72 17.19 -10.51
N HIS A 146 -7.67 16.67 -9.28
CA HIS A 146 -8.72 15.88 -8.63
C HIS A 146 -9.10 16.51 -7.28
N PRO A 147 -9.91 17.60 -7.25
CA PRO A 147 -10.20 18.34 -6.01
C PRO A 147 -10.93 17.55 -4.92
N ASP A 148 -11.64 16.49 -5.31
CA ASP A 148 -12.36 15.62 -4.37
C ASP A 148 -11.45 14.54 -3.75
N LEU A 149 -10.27 14.30 -4.31
CA LEU A 149 -9.30 13.33 -3.82
C LEU A 149 -8.70 13.81 -2.50
N LYS A 150 -8.79 12.97 -1.47
CA LYS A 150 -8.20 13.23 -0.17
C LYS A 150 -6.85 12.54 -0.01
N VAL A 151 -5.93 13.18 0.66
CA VAL A 151 -4.60 12.63 0.99
C VAL A 151 -4.42 12.59 2.49
N ILE A 152 -4.09 11.41 3.01
CA ILE A 152 -3.90 11.18 4.45
C ILE A 152 -2.47 10.74 4.65
N TRP A 153 -1.76 11.35 5.62
CA TRP A 153 -0.40 10.93 5.92
C TRP A 153 -0.40 9.80 6.93
N SER A 154 0.08 8.61 6.51
CA SER A 154 0.17 7.42 7.35
C SER A 154 1.51 7.39 8.08
N PHE A 155 1.48 7.09 9.37
CA PHE A 155 2.66 7.02 10.24
C PHE A 155 2.82 5.63 10.82
N GLY A 156 4.02 5.09 10.75
CA GLY A 156 4.35 3.76 11.27
C GLY A 156 4.66 2.76 10.18
N GLY A 157 3.82 1.74 10.02
CA GLY A 157 4.08 0.58 9.19
C GLY A 157 5.03 -0.41 9.85
N TRP A 158 5.33 -1.50 9.16
CA TRP A 158 6.11 -2.63 9.71
C TRP A 158 7.42 -2.24 10.38
N THR A 159 8.18 -1.33 9.76
CA THR A 159 9.53 -0.97 10.23
C THR A 159 9.57 0.22 11.18
N TRP A 160 8.51 1.05 11.23
CA TRP A 160 8.52 2.32 11.99
C TRP A 160 7.47 2.37 13.10
N SER A 161 6.90 1.22 13.48
CA SER A 161 5.94 1.11 14.59
C SER A 161 6.59 1.11 15.99
N GLY A 162 7.90 0.97 16.09
CA GLY A 162 8.61 0.83 17.37
C GLY A 162 8.48 2.03 18.32
N GLY A 163 8.14 3.21 17.81
CA GLY A 163 7.96 4.44 18.60
C GLY A 163 6.59 4.61 19.26
N PHE A 164 5.58 3.82 18.87
CA PHE A 164 4.22 4.01 19.37
C PHE A 164 4.05 3.66 20.85
N GLY A 165 4.75 2.63 21.35
CA GLY A 165 4.72 2.31 22.78
C GLY A 165 5.21 3.46 23.66
N GLU A 166 6.18 4.26 23.19
CA GLU A 166 6.60 5.49 23.87
C GLU A 166 5.56 6.61 23.69
N ALA A 167 4.98 6.74 22.49
CA ALA A 167 3.91 7.71 22.22
C ALA A 167 2.69 7.47 23.13
N ALA A 168 2.35 6.21 23.40
CA ALA A 168 1.23 5.82 24.26
C ALA A 168 1.38 6.29 25.72
N LYS A 169 2.61 6.60 26.17
CA LYS A 169 2.86 7.14 27.51
C LYS A 169 2.45 8.61 27.61
N ASN A 170 2.44 9.34 26.50
CA ASN A 170 2.01 10.75 26.46
C ASN A 170 1.25 11.05 25.14
N PRO A 171 -0.01 10.58 25.03
CA PRO A 171 -0.80 10.72 23.80
C PRO A 171 -1.01 12.17 23.35
N ALA A 172 -1.10 13.11 24.29
CA ALA A 172 -1.28 14.54 23.97
C ALA A 172 -0.03 15.12 23.29
N ALA A 173 1.16 14.82 23.80
CA ALA A 173 2.42 15.28 23.19
C ALA A 173 2.65 14.62 21.82
N PHE A 174 2.27 13.35 21.66
CA PHE A 174 2.28 12.67 20.38
C PHE A 174 1.37 13.39 19.38
N ALA A 175 0.09 13.59 19.73
CA ALA A 175 -0.88 14.26 18.87
C ALA A 175 -0.45 15.68 18.47
N GLU A 176 0.15 16.43 19.40
CA GLU A 176 0.72 17.76 19.13
C GLU A 176 1.84 17.68 18.09
N SER A 177 2.76 16.73 18.24
CA SER A 177 3.87 16.56 17.31
C SER A 177 3.40 16.17 15.90
N CYS A 178 2.39 15.29 15.80
CA CYS A 178 1.81 14.88 14.53
C CYS A 178 1.09 16.04 13.84
N TYR A 179 0.30 16.80 14.61
CA TYR A 179 -0.41 17.98 14.10
C TYR A 179 0.58 19.02 13.54
N ASN A 180 1.61 19.35 14.29
CA ASN A 180 2.61 20.33 13.87
C ASN A 180 3.37 19.87 12.61
N LEU A 181 3.48 18.56 12.38
CA LEU A 181 4.14 18.02 11.20
C LEU A 181 3.19 17.97 9.99
N VAL A 182 1.96 17.49 10.18
CA VAL A 182 0.95 17.37 9.10
C VAL A 182 0.51 18.76 8.63
N GLU A 183 0.34 19.70 9.55
CA GLU A 183 -0.08 21.07 9.30
C GLU A 183 1.10 22.06 9.15
N ASP A 184 2.29 21.57 8.85
CA ASP A 184 3.43 22.44 8.56
C ASP A 184 3.09 23.39 7.40
N PRO A 185 3.28 24.72 7.54
CA PRO A 185 2.87 25.70 6.53
C PRO A 185 3.40 25.43 5.11
N ARG A 186 4.49 24.68 4.98
CA ARG A 186 5.07 24.32 3.68
C ARG A 186 4.15 23.37 2.87
N TRP A 187 3.35 22.55 3.54
CA TRP A 187 2.50 21.53 2.92
C TRP A 187 1.14 21.30 3.60
N ALA A 188 0.67 22.23 4.43
CA ALA A 188 -0.63 22.12 5.13
C ALA A 188 -1.83 21.95 4.17
N ASP A 189 -1.69 22.36 2.92
CA ASP A 189 -2.70 22.19 1.86
C ASP A 189 -2.68 20.81 1.17
N VAL A 190 -1.71 19.95 1.50
CA VAL A 190 -1.55 18.63 0.88
C VAL A 190 -2.38 17.57 1.62
N PHE A 191 -2.29 17.54 2.94
CA PHE A 191 -2.88 16.46 3.74
C PHE A 191 -4.25 16.85 4.31
N ASP A 192 -5.20 15.93 4.21
CA ASP A 192 -6.56 16.06 4.74
C ASP A 192 -6.71 15.36 6.11
N GLY A 193 -5.62 14.81 6.65
CA GLY A 193 -5.64 14.13 7.93
C GLY A 193 -4.45 13.20 8.16
N ILE A 194 -4.58 12.36 9.15
CA ILE A 194 -3.56 11.42 9.62
C ILE A 194 -4.09 10.00 9.69
N ASP A 195 -3.23 9.04 9.33
CA ASP A 195 -3.45 7.60 9.51
C ASP A 195 -2.40 7.03 10.46
N ILE A 196 -2.79 6.08 11.31
CA ILE A 196 -1.90 5.39 12.25
C ILE A 196 -1.79 3.94 11.84
N ASP A 197 -0.60 3.56 11.43
CA ASP A 197 -0.27 2.17 11.07
C ASP A 197 0.64 1.57 12.16
N TRP A 198 0.01 1.17 13.27
CA TRP A 198 0.71 0.59 14.41
C TRP A 198 0.69 -0.93 14.37
N GLU A 199 1.84 -1.54 14.17
CA GLU A 199 2.01 -2.99 14.03
C GLU A 199 2.83 -3.57 15.18
N TYR A 200 2.23 -3.92 16.35
CA TYR A 200 0.80 -3.84 16.66
C TYR A 200 0.58 -3.33 18.10
N PRO A 201 -0.51 -2.63 18.40
CA PRO A 201 -0.79 -2.17 19.77
C PRO A 201 -1.00 -3.36 20.72
N ASN A 202 -0.26 -3.36 21.82
CA ASN A 202 -0.24 -4.40 22.84
C ASN A 202 -0.01 -5.82 22.30
N ALA A 203 0.73 -5.96 21.21
CA ALA A 203 1.04 -7.24 20.57
C ALA A 203 2.40 -7.19 19.88
N CYS A 204 2.86 -8.34 19.38
CA CYS A 204 4.11 -8.44 18.65
C CYS A 204 3.90 -8.24 17.14
N GLY A 205 4.67 -7.34 16.54
CA GLY A 205 5.00 -7.23 15.13
C GLY A 205 6.48 -7.50 14.94
N LEU A 206 7.20 -6.59 14.27
CA LEU A 206 8.67 -6.62 14.21
C LEU A 206 9.27 -6.43 15.60
N THR A 207 8.65 -5.61 16.44
CA THR A 207 8.92 -5.48 17.87
C THR A 207 7.62 -5.75 18.65
N CYS A 208 7.76 -6.20 19.91
CA CYS A 208 6.59 -6.40 20.77
C CYS A 208 6.27 -5.12 21.53
N ASP A 209 4.99 -4.75 21.55
CA ASP A 209 4.46 -3.68 22.36
C ASP A 209 3.72 -4.23 23.59
N THR A 210 3.86 -3.54 24.72
CA THR A 210 3.26 -3.91 26.01
C THR A 210 2.56 -2.72 26.67
N SER A 211 2.13 -1.73 25.89
CA SER A 211 1.51 -0.50 26.38
C SER A 211 0.08 -0.70 26.92
N GLY A 212 -0.49 -1.89 26.71
CA GLY A 212 -1.78 -2.30 27.21
C GLY A 212 -2.95 -2.05 26.23
N PRO A 213 -4.12 -2.69 26.47
CA PRO A 213 -5.23 -2.69 25.51
C PRO A 213 -5.79 -1.30 25.20
N ALA A 214 -5.70 -0.36 26.12
CA ALA A 214 -6.26 1.00 25.95
C ALA A 214 -5.34 1.95 25.17
N ALA A 215 -4.14 1.55 24.81
CA ALA A 215 -3.11 2.43 24.24
C ALA A 215 -3.56 3.03 22.90
N LEU A 216 -4.04 2.23 21.97
CA LEU A 216 -4.54 2.70 20.68
C LEU A 216 -5.70 3.69 20.85
N LYS A 217 -6.67 3.37 21.72
CA LYS A 217 -7.78 4.28 22.04
C LYS A 217 -7.29 5.61 22.60
N GLY A 218 -6.31 5.58 23.49
CA GLY A 218 -5.68 6.80 24.04
C GLY A 218 -5.05 7.67 22.96
N LEU A 219 -4.26 7.08 22.06
CA LEU A 219 -3.62 7.80 20.96
C LEU A 219 -4.65 8.37 19.98
N THR A 220 -5.61 7.59 19.53
CA THR A 220 -6.62 8.04 18.56
C THR A 220 -7.54 9.12 19.14
N SER A 221 -7.89 9.03 20.42
CA SER A 221 -8.63 10.08 21.14
C SER A 221 -7.85 11.40 21.20
N ALA A 222 -6.56 11.36 21.50
CA ALA A 222 -5.70 12.55 21.53
C ALA A 222 -5.55 13.17 20.14
N LEU A 223 -5.36 12.32 19.10
CA LEU A 223 -5.30 12.78 17.71
C LEU A 223 -6.61 13.46 17.29
N ARG A 224 -7.76 12.85 17.55
CA ARG A 224 -9.06 13.44 17.24
C ARG A 224 -9.27 14.77 17.97
N SER A 225 -8.88 14.84 19.24
CA SER A 225 -8.98 16.08 20.02
C SER A 225 -8.10 17.20 19.45
N LYS A 226 -6.92 16.86 18.92
CA LYS A 226 -5.98 17.85 18.37
C LYS A 226 -6.33 18.27 16.95
N PHE A 227 -6.66 17.31 16.07
CA PHE A 227 -6.98 17.57 14.66
C PHE A 227 -8.40 18.12 14.46
N GLY A 228 -9.30 17.92 15.44
CA GLY A 228 -10.70 18.34 15.32
C GLY A 228 -11.56 17.44 14.44
N GLY A 229 -12.80 17.87 14.19
CA GLY A 229 -13.78 17.08 13.45
C GLY A 229 -13.68 17.18 11.93
N ASN A 230 -12.92 18.13 11.40
CA ASN A 230 -12.82 18.38 9.95
C ASN A 230 -11.67 17.59 9.30
N SER A 231 -10.68 17.19 10.07
CA SER A 231 -9.57 16.36 9.58
C SER A 231 -9.88 14.88 9.71
N LEU A 232 -9.40 14.10 8.76
CA LEU A 232 -9.53 12.65 8.80
C LEU A 232 -8.53 12.07 9.80
N VAL A 233 -9.01 11.14 10.64
CA VAL A 233 -8.17 10.34 11.55
C VAL A 233 -8.52 8.89 11.31
N THR A 234 -7.59 8.12 10.77
CA THR A 234 -7.78 6.72 10.40
C THR A 234 -6.72 5.83 11.03
N ALA A 235 -6.88 4.52 10.94
CA ALA A 235 -5.83 3.59 11.34
C ALA A 235 -5.85 2.33 10.48
N ALA A 236 -4.66 1.87 10.08
CA ALA A 236 -4.46 0.51 9.60
C ALA A 236 -4.36 -0.43 10.80
N ILE A 237 -5.02 -1.59 10.73
CA ILE A 237 -5.10 -2.53 11.84
C ILE A 237 -4.95 -3.97 11.39
N THR A 238 -4.53 -4.80 12.34
CA THR A 238 -4.44 -6.26 12.17
C THR A 238 -5.73 -6.90 11.71
N ALA A 239 -5.61 -8.00 10.99
CA ALA A 239 -6.72 -8.90 10.68
C ALA A 239 -6.59 -10.28 11.37
N ASP A 240 -5.73 -10.41 12.39
CA ASP A 240 -5.61 -11.64 13.19
C ASP A 240 -6.86 -11.86 14.04
N GLY A 241 -7.86 -12.54 13.46
CA GLY A 241 -9.13 -12.89 14.09
C GLY A 241 -9.10 -14.18 14.91
N SER A 242 -7.93 -14.80 15.11
CA SER A 242 -7.79 -15.99 15.95
C SER A 242 -8.14 -15.70 17.42
N ASP A 243 -8.53 -16.72 18.17
CA ASP A 243 -8.80 -16.56 19.61
C ASP A 243 -7.52 -16.20 20.35
N GLY A 244 -7.57 -15.12 21.13
CA GLY A 244 -6.41 -14.53 21.77
C GLY A 244 -5.43 -13.87 20.79
N GLY A 245 -5.84 -13.68 19.53
CA GLY A 245 -5.05 -13.03 18.48
C GLY A 245 -4.94 -11.51 18.66
N LYS A 246 -4.32 -10.85 17.68
CA LYS A 246 -4.01 -9.42 17.80
C LYS A 246 -5.26 -8.52 17.86
N ILE A 247 -6.40 -8.95 17.28
CA ILE A 247 -7.68 -8.23 17.43
C ILE A 247 -8.13 -8.23 18.91
N ASP A 248 -7.86 -9.28 19.67
CA ASP A 248 -8.21 -9.33 21.09
C ASP A 248 -7.26 -8.53 21.99
N ALA A 249 -6.10 -8.12 21.46
CA ALA A 249 -5.06 -7.47 22.25
C ALA A 249 -5.33 -5.99 22.56
N ALA A 250 -6.19 -5.31 21.77
CA ALA A 250 -6.43 -3.87 21.89
C ALA A 250 -7.93 -3.50 21.85
N ASP A 251 -8.28 -2.35 22.45
CA ASP A 251 -9.67 -1.81 22.45
C ASP A 251 -9.97 -1.11 21.09
N TYR A 252 -10.17 -1.89 20.04
CA TYR A 252 -10.55 -1.36 18.73
C TYR A 252 -11.95 -0.71 18.73
N ALA A 253 -12.90 -1.21 19.51
CA ALA A 253 -14.23 -0.61 19.62
C ALA A 253 -14.16 0.79 20.25
N GLY A 254 -13.37 0.94 21.31
CA GLY A 254 -13.13 2.23 21.92
C GLY A 254 -12.36 3.21 21.03
N ALA A 255 -11.35 2.74 20.33
CA ALA A 255 -10.60 3.56 19.39
C ALA A 255 -11.44 4.02 18.19
N ALA A 256 -12.39 3.19 17.71
CA ALA A 256 -13.32 3.51 16.64
C ALA A 256 -14.16 4.77 16.91
N GLN A 257 -14.37 5.14 18.16
CA GLN A 257 -15.13 6.35 18.54
C GLN A 257 -14.44 7.63 18.09
N SER A 258 -13.10 7.60 17.97
CA SER A 258 -12.28 8.74 17.59
C SER A 258 -11.80 8.68 16.13
N LEU A 259 -12.02 7.57 15.44
CA LEU A 259 -11.59 7.34 14.07
C LEU A 259 -12.73 7.56 13.07
N ASP A 260 -12.41 7.97 11.86
CA ASP A 260 -13.33 7.96 10.72
C ASP A 260 -13.56 6.54 10.23
N TRP A 261 -12.47 5.75 10.06
CA TRP A 261 -12.52 4.33 9.71
C TRP A 261 -11.21 3.61 10.01
N TYR A 262 -11.27 2.28 9.91
CA TYR A 262 -10.13 1.38 9.89
C TYR A 262 -9.83 0.88 8.49
N ASN A 263 -8.56 0.81 8.13
CA ASN A 263 -8.02 0.05 7.01
C ASN A 263 -7.62 -1.33 7.56
N VAL A 264 -8.49 -2.32 7.43
CA VAL A 264 -8.24 -3.66 7.98
C VAL A 264 -7.30 -4.41 7.04
N MET A 265 -6.12 -4.79 7.52
CA MET A 265 -5.05 -5.43 6.72
C MET A 265 -5.37 -6.92 6.50
N THR A 266 -6.40 -7.20 5.71
CA THR A 266 -6.91 -8.55 5.39
C THR A 266 -6.05 -9.23 4.32
N TYR A 267 -4.75 -9.20 4.52
CA TYR A 267 -3.69 -9.82 3.72
C TYR A 267 -2.52 -10.21 4.63
N ASP A 268 -1.53 -10.89 4.09
CA ASP A 268 -0.38 -11.39 4.85
C ASP A 268 -0.79 -12.34 6.01
N PHE A 269 -1.87 -13.08 5.83
CA PHE A 269 -2.24 -14.13 6.78
C PHE A 269 -1.23 -15.28 6.77
N PHE A 270 -0.72 -15.63 5.60
CA PHE A 270 0.28 -16.68 5.39
C PHE A 270 1.35 -16.21 4.39
N GLY A 271 2.59 -16.56 4.64
CA GLY A 271 3.72 -16.17 3.79
C GLY A 271 4.98 -16.99 4.10
N ALA A 272 6.00 -16.84 3.27
CA ALA A 272 7.22 -17.63 3.35
C ALA A 272 8.21 -17.14 4.42
N TRP A 273 7.80 -16.26 5.35
CA TRP A 273 8.43 -16.17 6.67
C TRP A 273 8.35 -17.51 7.40
N ASP A 274 7.30 -18.31 7.16
CA ASP A 274 7.23 -19.73 7.47
C ASP A 274 7.79 -20.53 6.28
N ALA A 275 9.10 -20.49 6.08
CA ALA A 275 9.79 -20.99 4.89
C ALA A 275 9.51 -22.46 4.56
N LYS A 276 9.14 -23.26 5.56
CA LYS A 276 8.80 -24.69 5.41
C LYS A 276 7.31 -24.95 5.23
N GLY A 277 6.52 -23.90 5.15
CA GLY A 277 5.07 -23.96 5.16
C GLY A 277 4.49 -23.92 6.59
N PRO A 278 3.17 -24.12 6.75
CA PRO A 278 2.23 -24.57 5.72
C PRO A 278 1.94 -23.52 4.66
N THR A 279 1.86 -23.96 3.39
CA THR A 279 1.48 -23.07 2.28
C THR A 279 -0.02 -22.78 2.32
N ALA A 280 -0.39 -21.52 2.12
CA ALA A 280 -1.80 -21.11 2.14
C ALA A 280 -1.99 -19.76 1.41
N PRO A 281 -3.21 -19.44 0.95
CA PRO A 281 -3.51 -18.12 0.41
C PRO A 281 -3.22 -17.03 1.44
N HIS A 282 -2.47 -15.99 1.03
CA HIS A 282 -2.11 -14.91 1.95
C HIS A 282 -3.28 -13.98 2.27
N SER A 283 -4.35 -14.00 1.49
CA SER A 283 -5.53 -13.13 1.68
C SER A 283 -6.83 -13.90 1.40
N PRO A 284 -7.13 -14.99 2.17
CA PRO A 284 -8.38 -15.73 1.96
C PRO A 284 -9.58 -14.90 2.39
N LEU A 285 -10.60 -14.83 1.53
CA LEU A 285 -11.85 -14.12 1.83
C LEU A 285 -12.61 -14.78 2.95
N THR A 286 -12.77 -16.10 2.87
CA THR A 286 -13.48 -16.94 3.84
C THR A 286 -12.60 -18.04 4.38
N SER A 287 -12.96 -18.61 5.51
CA SER A 287 -12.32 -19.85 5.99
C SER A 287 -12.63 -21.01 5.05
N TYR A 288 -11.78 -22.02 5.03
CA TYR A 288 -11.88 -23.21 4.20
C TYR A 288 -11.39 -24.45 4.95
N ALA A 289 -11.80 -25.64 4.48
CA ALA A 289 -11.37 -26.90 5.09
C ALA A 289 -9.84 -27.05 4.97
N GLY A 290 -9.18 -27.26 6.13
CA GLY A 290 -7.72 -27.38 6.20
C GLY A 290 -6.97 -26.06 6.24
N ILE A 291 -7.65 -24.93 6.54
CA ILE A 291 -6.95 -23.67 6.81
C ILE A 291 -5.93 -23.89 7.95
N PRO A 292 -4.65 -23.51 7.76
CA PRO A 292 -3.61 -23.81 8.74
C PRO A 292 -3.78 -23.15 10.10
N LYS A 293 -4.49 -22.02 10.15
CA LYS A 293 -4.79 -21.29 11.38
C LYS A 293 -6.21 -20.74 11.33
N GLU A 294 -7.04 -21.19 12.26
CA GLU A 294 -8.40 -20.66 12.44
C GLU A 294 -8.36 -19.15 12.73
N GLY A 295 -9.34 -18.42 12.18
CA GLY A 295 -9.41 -16.97 12.34
C GLY A 295 -8.54 -16.17 11.33
N PHE A 296 -7.75 -16.85 10.48
CA PHE A 296 -6.90 -16.21 9.45
C PHE A 296 -7.62 -16.13 8.11
N SER A 297 -8.76 -15.39 8.12
CA SER A 297 -9.49 -15.01 6.90
C SER A 297 -10.12 -13.63 7.08
N SER A 298 -10.41 -12.98 5.95
CA SER A 298 -11.04 -11.66 5.95
C SER A 298 -12.39 -11.66 6.68
N GLU A 299 -13.22 -12.69 6.42
CA GLU A 299 -14.51 -12.87 7.07
C GLU A 299 -14.38 -12.97 8.60
N ALA A 300 -13.45 -13.81 9.08
CA ALA A 300 -13.22 -14.02 10.51
C ALA A 300 -12.77 -12.72 11.20
N ALA A 301 -11.83 -11.98 10.59
CA ALA A 301 -11.37 -10.70 11.12
C ALA A 301 -12.49 -9.67 11.25
N ILE A 302 -13.28 -9.49 10.18
CA ILE A 302 -14.42 -8.56 10.18
C ILE A 302 -15.51 -8.99 11.14
N ALA A 303 -15.83 -10.29 11.23
CA ALA A 303 -16.80 -10.82 12.17
C ALA A 303 -16.37 -10.56 13.62
N LYS A 304 -15.09 -10.77 13.94
CA LYS A 304 -14.54 -10.56 15.27
C LYS A 304 -14.55 -9.08 15.67
N LEU A 305 -14.11 -8.18 14.80
CA LEU A 305 -14.17 -6.72 15.04
C LEU A 305 -15.62 -6.26 15.26
N LYS A 306 -16.58 -6.77 14.48
CA LYS A 306 -18.03 -6.50 14.69
C LYS A 306 -18.53 -7.02 16.02
N ALA A 307 -18.14 -8.23 16.41
CA ALA A 307 -18.52 -8.82 17.70
C ALA A 307 -17.98 -8.02 18.90
N GLN A 308 -16.82 -7.38 18.73
CA GLN A 308 -16.25 -6.45 19.72
C GLN A 308 -16.91 -5.06 19.72
N GLY A 309 -17.81 -4.76 18.77
CA GLY A 309 -18.55 -3.51 18.71
C GLY A 309 -18.00 -2.47 17.72
N VAL A 310 -17.06 -2.83 16.83
CA VAL A 310 -16.64 -1.94 15.76
C VAL A 310 -17.74 -1.84 14.70
N PRO A 311 -18.25 -0.64 14.37
CA PRO A 311 -19.29 -0.48 13.37
C PRO A 311 -18.81 -0.92 11.97
N ALA A 312 -19.63 -1.65 11.23
CA ALA A 312 -19.30 -2.10 9.87
C ALA A 312 -19.00 -0.92 8.94
N SER A 313 -19.67 0.22 9.11
CA SER A 313 -19.45 1.44 8.34
C SER A 313 -18.07 2.07 8.55
N LYS A 314 -17.34 1.64 9.55
CA LYS A 314 -15.99 2.10 9.89
C LYS A 314 -14.89 1.09 9.52
N MET A 315 -15.19 0.07 8.74
CA MET A 315 -14.21 -0.93 8.32
C MET A 315 -14.08 -0.97 6.80
N LEU A 316 -12.87 -0.76 6.30
CA LEU A 316 -12.50 -0.95 4.91
C LEU A 316 -11.73 -2.26 4.80
N LEU A 317 -12.14 -3.11 3.86
CA LEU A 317 -11.47 -4.37 3.59
C LEU A 317 -10.18 -4.11 2.82
N GLY A 318 -9.05 -4.58 3.34
CA GLY A 318 -7.76 -4.48 2.67
C GLY A 318 -7.60 -5.51 1.56
N ILE A 319 -7.03 -5.10 0.43
CA ILE A 319 -6.71 -5.96 -0.70
C ILE A 319 -5.25 -5.75 -1.03
N GLY A 320 -4.42 -6.80 -0.89
CA GLY A 320 -3.02 -6.79 -1.29
C GLY A 320 -2.89 -6.96 -2.79
N PHE A 321 -2.26 -5.99 -3.49
CA PHE A 321 -1.92 -6.11 -4.91
C PHE A 321 -0.56 -6.79 -5.11
N TYR A 322 -0.33 -7.89 -4.41
CA TYR A 322 0.88 -8.71 -4.46
C TYR A 322 0.54 -10.15 -4.08
N GLY A 323 1.48 -11.05 -4.30
CA GLY A 323 1.38 -12.45 -3.90
C GLY A 323 2.47 -12.82 -2.91
N ARG A 324 2.26 -13.90 -2.17
CA ARG A 324 3.26 -14.61 -1.37
C ARG A 324 3.55 -15.96 -2.00
N GLY A 325 4.79 -16.42 -1.94
CA GLY A 325 5.16 -17.63 -2.64
C GLY A 325 6.23 -18.46 -1.96
N TRP A 326 6.16 -19.76 -2.18
CA TRP A 326 7.14 -20.75 -1.70
C TRP A 326 7.74 -21.53 -2.84
N THR A 327 8.94 -22.08 -2.65
CA THR A 327 9.60 -23.03 -3.54
C THR A 327 9.54 -24.44 -3.00
N GLY A 328 9.58 -25.44 -3.90
CA GLY A 328 9.61 -26.86 -3.52
C GLY A 328 8.39 -27.31 -2.74
N VAL A 329 7.23 -26.82 -3.13
CA VAL A 329 5.94 -27.16 -2.51
C VAL A 329 5.58 -28.60 -2.85
N THR A 330 5.12 -29.35 -1.85
CA THR A 330 4.88 -30.79 -1.98
C THR A 330 3.46 -31.17 -2.44
N GLN A 331 2.52 -30.20 -2.46
CA GLN A 331 1.14 -30.43 -2.88
C GLN A 331 0.50 -29.15 -3.40
N ASP A 332 -0.52 -29.27 -4.25
CA ASP A 332 -1.23 -28.14 -4.86
C ASP A 332 -2.27 -27.51 -3.91
N ALA A 333 -2.74 -28.25 -2.90
CA ALA A 333 -3.71 -27.76 -1.92
C ALA A 333 -3.03 -26.97 -0.80
N PRO A 334 -3.75 -26.06 -0.12
CA PRO A 334 -3.25 -25.42 1.10
C PRO A 334 -2.82 -26.41 2.18
N GLY A 335 -1.84 -26.04 3.00
CA GLY A 335 -1.29 -26.88 4.06
C GLY A 335 -0.05 -27.67 3.64
N GLY A 336 0.43 -27.51 2.41
CA GLY A 336 1.65 -28.16 1.91
C GLY A 336 2.92 -27.71 2.63
N THR A 337 3.92 -28.60 2.64
CA THR A 337 5.28 -28.23 3.07
C THR A 337 6.05 -27.63 1.89
N ALA A 338 7.08 -26.86 2.20
CA ALA A 338 7.93 -26.17 1.23
C ALA A 338 9.41 -26.29 1.59
N THR A 339 10.28 -25.85 0.70
CA THR A 339 11.74 -25.84 0.94
C THR A 339 12.26 -24.43 1.27
N GLY A 340 11.56 -23.39 0.91
CA GLY A 340 11.96 -22.00 1.15
C GLY A 340 11.02 -20.99 0.51
N ALA A 341 11.36 -19.69 0.65
CA ALA A 341 10.68 -18.60 0.00
C ALA A 341 10.90 -18.65 -1.53
N ALA A 342 9.87 -18.31 -2.31
CA ALA A 342 10.01 -18.15 -3.75
C ALA A 342 10.82 -16.90 -4.09
N PRO A 343 11.57 -16.88 -5.21
CA PRO A 343 12.17 -15.65 -5.71
C PRO A 343 11.05 -14.65 -6.07
N GLY A 344 11.24 -13.40 -5.65
CA GLY A 344 10.33 -12.30 -5.99
C GLY A 344 11.07 -11.20 -6.75
N THR A 345 10.31 -10.28 -7.36
CA THR A 345 10.90 -9.18 -8.13
C THR A 345 11.64 -8.19 -7.23
N TYR A 346 11.14 -7.94 -6.05
CA TYR A 346 11.71 -7.00 -5.07
C TYR A 346 12.06 -7.66 -3.74
N GLU A 347 11.28 -8.66 -3.34
CA GLU A 347 11.44 -9.40 -2.10
C GLU A 347 11.20 -10.88 -2.36
N ALA A 348 11.82 -11.75 -1.57
CA ALA A 348 11.56 -13.19 -1.59
C ALA A 348 10.31 -13.50 -0.73
N GLY A 349 9.49 -14.45 -1.18
CA GLY A 349 8.36 -14.97 -0.41
C GLY A 349 6.97 -14.50 -0.81
#